data_0e5e3a949f4a8410ca4c651dacfb03b2
#
_entry.id   0e5e3a949f4a8410ca4c651dacfb03b2
#
_cell.length_a   1.000
_cell.length_b   1.000
_cell.length_c   1.000
_cell.angle_alpha   90.00
_cell.angle_beta   90.00
_cell.angle_gamma   90.00
#
_symmetry.space_group_name_H-M   'P 1'
#
loop_
_entity.id
_entity.type
_entity.pdbx_description
1 polymer ?
#
loop_
_entity_poly.entity_id
_entity_poly.type
_entity_poly.pdbx_seq_one_letter_code
_entity_poly.pdbx_strand_id
1 'polypeptide(L)'
;MLTERRQTVESLVRACALPRRTVESLLRAADRDLDQNADGAVIRANRAPAYRDRFAIGRLRRSQVADPYEAQLAAHGALVAQAEADIAVAPAARDALDHVAATAETVVRRALWLNATFDLAGAHLLCMGDHDLSSLAISALVPELAVTVVDVDEELLEFIEGRAVQRGYSVRCWYADFRFGIPGNVTASAHVVLTDPPYTPEGVQLFLGRGLQGLRDRPNGRLVMAYGFSPLHPALGMKVQRAVQDLDLVAEAILPAFNRYHGAQAVGSASDLYVLRPTARTFQILDKKLAGAAVNIYTHGGQSLEGNPGTLDPGVAEAVIHLAAGTEDGKPSLLAGAGWPAVPDGTATSDLASLFASGVPAPAGRRPPRWVAVNLAGDPGPWLLRALMAVNTDRLAILVPNNHPDLASQASQHALTTLIAPKYSLRLRRSTPASSYAVVEATAVNPEHGAMTVTHDLLCRAHGKAGNVWREALIRHSAGRLGNPLTRKEARRLIAGTVTRQTWLDARLIDLPRHAVRALLSEADASVGALA
;
A
#
# COMPACT_ATOMS: atom_id res chain seq x y z
N MET A 1 37.39 -11.99 7.77
CA MET A 1 36.95 -10.78 8.51
C MET A 1 37.27 -10.94 10.02
N LEU A 2 36.56 -11.80 10.74
CA LEU A 2 36.80 -11.99 12.19
C LEU A 2 38.22 -12.51 12.55
N THR A 3 38.92 -13.17 11.64
CA THR A 3 40.31 -13.62 11.79
C THR A 3 41.35 -12.53 11.54
N GLU A 4 40.94 -11.36 11.09
CA GLU A 4 41.81 -10.26 10.65
C GLU A 4 41.66 -9.02 11.53
N ARG A 5 40.43 -8.67 11.87
CA ARG A 5 40.12 -7.48 12.66
C ARG A 5 38.82 -7.64 13.45
N ARG A 6 38.68 -6.82 14.49
CA ARG A 6 37.47 -6.72 15.29
C ARG A 6 36.30 -6.21 14.44
N GLN A 7 35.11 -6.79 14.63
CA GLN A 7 33.90 -6.48 13.87
C GLN A 7 32.70 -6.37 14.81
N THR A 8 31.87 -5.36 14.61
CA THR A 8 30.56 -5.30 15.28
C THR A 8 29.56 -6.25 14.57
N VAL A 9 28.45 -6.58 15.24
CA VAL A 9 27.38 -7.37 14.63
C VAL A 9 26.86 -6.67 13.38
N GLU A 10 26.66 -5.36 13.45
CA GLU A 10 26.20 -4.53 12.33
C GLU A 10 27.17 -4.59 11.14
N SER A 11 28.48 -4.48 11.39
CA SER A 11 29.49 -4.55 10.34
C SER A 11 29.52 -5.92 9.67
N LEU A 12 29.34 -7.00 10.44
CA LEU A 12 29.26 -8.36 9.91
C LEU A 12 27.99 -8.59 9.09
N VAL A 13 26.84 -8.17 9.62
CA VAL A 13 25.55 -8.24 8.90
C VAL A 13 25.66 -7.51 7.57
N ARG A 14 26.19 -6.28 7.57
CA ARG A 14 26.39 -5.47 6.37
C ARG A 14 27.35 -6.11 5.38
N ALA A 15 28.51 -6.55 5.83
CA ALA A 15 29.55 -7.08 4.95
C ALA A 15 29.24 -8.48 4.41
N CYS A 16 28.58 -9.33 5.20
CA CYS A 16 28.24 -10.70 4.79
C CYS A 16 26.87 -10.80 4.10
N ALA A 17 26.04 -9.74 4.18
CA ALA A 17 24.66 -9.75 3.73
C ALA A 17 23.86 -10.92 4.31
N LEU A 18 24.11 -11.26 5.58
CA LEU A 18 23.43 -12.35 6.29
C LEU A 18 22.41 -11.78 7.29
N PRO A 19 21.34 -12.54 7.58
CA PRO A 19 20.42 -12.18 8.65
C PRO A 19 21.14 -11.96 9.97
N ARG A 20 20.75 -10.93 10.73
CA ARG A 20 21.33 -10.65 12.05
C ARG A 20 21.31 -11.88 12.95
N ARG A 21 20.19 -12.60 12.98
CA ARG A 21 20.02 -13.84 13.75
C ARG A 21 21.08 -14.91 13.39
N THR A 22 21.41 -15.03 12.10
CA THR A 22 22.45 -15.96 11.61
C THR A 22 23.83 -15.53 12.10
N VAL A 23 24.16 -14.23 12.01
CA VAL A 23 25.42 -13.67 12.50
C VAL A 23 25.57 -13.89 14.00
N GLU A 24 24.55 -13.58 14.79
CA GLU A 24 24.53 -13.78 16.24
C GLU A 24 24.64 -15.26 16.62
N SER A 25 24.01 -16.15 15.85
CA SER A 25 24.11 -17.60 16.04
C SER A 25 25.53 -18.11 15.77
N LEU A 26 26.19 -17.62 14.73
CA LEU A 26 27.60 -17.94 14.43
C LEU A 26 28.54 -17.41 15.51
N LEU A 27 28.34 -16.19 15.99
CA LEU A 27 29.14 -15.62 17.07
C LEU A 27 28.97 -16.44 18.37
N ARG A 28 27.75 -16.82 18.72
CA ARG A 28 27.49 -17.71 19.87
C ARG A 28 28.17 -19.07 19.72
N ALA A 29 28.13 -19.66 18.53
CA ALA A 29 28.80 -20.93 18.25
C ALA A 29 30.31 -20.85 18.35
N ALA A 30 30.90 -19.68 18.08
CA ALA A 30 32.33 -19.41 18.17
C ALA A 30 32.77 -18.76 19.51
N ASP A 31 31.85 -18.56 20.46
CA ASP A 31 32.04 -17.74 21.67
C ASP A 31 33.35 -18.02 22.41
N ARG A 32 33.71 -19.32 22.62
CA ARG A 32 34.93 -19.74 23.30
C ARG A 32 36.23 -19.31 22.59
N ASP A 33 36.16 -19.07 21.29
CA ASP A 33 37.29 -18.71 20.44
C ASP A 33 37.32 -17.20 20.12
N LEU A 34 36.29 -16.45 20.56
CA LEU A 34 36.19 -15.02 20.38
C LEU A 34 36.79 -14.23 21.53
N ASP A 35 37.39 -13.11 21.20
CA ASP A 35 37.62 -11.98 22.08
C ASP A 35 36.56 -10.92 21.78
N GLN A 36 35.66 -10.67 22.75
CA GLN A 36 34.50 -9.78 22.61
C GLN A 36 34.58 -8.64 23.61
N ASN A 37 34.27 -7.41 23.16
CA ASN A 37 34.09 -6.23 23.98
C ASN A 37 33.05 -5.29 23.39
N ALA A 38 32.91 -4.06 23.91
CA ALA A 38 31.99 -3.05 23.41
C ALA A 38 32.21 -2.69 21.94
N ASP A 39 33.44 -2.80 21.43
CA ASP A 39 33.80 -2.47 20.04
C ASP A 39 33.55 -3.62 19.06
N GLY A 40 33.07 -4.77 19.55
CA GLY A 40 32.73 -5.93 18.74
C GLY A 40 33.53 -7.19 19.11
N ALA A 41 33.60 -8.14 18.15
CA ALA A 41 34.24 -9.45 18.30
C ALA A 41 35.37 -9.66 17.29
N VAL A 42 36.39 -10.43 17.72
CA VAL A 42 37.48 -10.92 16.85
C VAL A 42 37.84 -12.34 17.28
N ILE A 43 38.23 -13.21 16.33
CA ILE A 43 38.79 -14.53 16.69
C ILE A 43 40.12 -14.34 17.39
N ARG A 44 40.33 -15.01 18.54
CA ARG A 44 41.57 -14.96 19.30
C ARG A 44 42.75 -15.34 18.40
N ALA A 45 43.87 -14.62 18.53
CA ALA A 45 45.01 -14.76 17.65
C ALA A 45 45.53 -16.21 17.54
N ASN A 46 45.52 -16.97 18.65
CA ASN A 46 45.95 -18.38 18.71
C ASN A 46 44.94 -19.34 18.00
N ARG A 47 43.72 -18.92 17.79
CA ARG A 47 42.67 -19.73 17.11
C ARG A 47 42.51 -19.35 15.63
N ALA A 48 42.90 -18.16 15.26
CA ALA A 48 42.71 -17.63 13.88
C ALA A 48 43.30 -18.53 12.77
N PRO A 49 44.47 -19.17 12.92
CA PRO A 49 44.99 -20.10 11.90
C PRO A 49 44.06 -21.28 11.64
N ALA A 50 43.56 -21.93 12.72
CA ALA A 50 42.66 -23.08 12.58
C ALA A 50 41.35 -22.72 11.85
N TYR A 51 40.83 -21.51 12.08
CA TYR A 51 39.66 -21.02 11.36
C TYR A 51 39.99 -20.73 9.90
N ARG A 52 41.15 -20.14 9.59
CA ARG A 52 41.61 -19.92 8.21
C ARG A 52 41.74 -21.24 7.45
N ASP A 53 42.37 -22.22 8.06
CA ASP A 53 42.54 -23.54 7.44
C ASP A 53 41.21 -24.26 7.22
N ARG A 54 40.32 -24.26 8.21
CA ARG A 54 39.04 -24.96 8.15
C ARG A 54 38.08 -24.37 7.15
N PHE A 55 38.04 -23.05 7.00
CA PHE A 55 37.03 -22.35 6.23
C PHE A 55 37.53 -21.67 4.94
N ALA A 56 38.85 -21.64 4.73
CA ALA A 56 39.47 -20.86 3.66
C ALA A 56 39.84 -21.64 2.41
N ILE A 57 40.07 -22.95 2.52
CA ILE A 57 40.76 -23.67 1.46
C ILE A 57 39.79 -24.35 0.48
N GLY A 58 40.06 -24.19 -0.82
CA GLY A 58 39.41 -24.95 -1.91
C GLY A 58 37.94 -24.61 -2.19
N ARG A 59 37.38 -23.56 -1.60
CA ARG A 59 36.00 -23.15 -1.83
C ARG A 59 35.91 -21.96 -2.76
N LEU A 60 34.91 -21.97 -3.62
CA LEU A 60 34.56 -20.81 -4.43
C LEU A 60 34.23 -19.63 -3.51
N ARG A 61 35.01 -18.57 -3.57
CA ARG A 61 34.78 -17.32 -2.85
C ARG A 61 34.24 -16.27 -3.81
N ARG A 62 33.24 -15.52 -3.39
CA ARG A 62 32.96 -14.26 -4.06
C ARG A 62 34.12 -13.32 -3.76
N SER A 63 34.73 -12.76 -4.79
CA SER A 63 35.65 -11.64 -4.64
C SER A 63 34.92 -10.50 -3.91
N GLN A 64 35.59 -9.80 -3.00
CA GLN A 64 35.10 -8.51 -2.53
C GLN A 64 35.30 -7.51 -3.68
N VAL A 65 34.34 -7.47 -4.57
CA VAL A 65 34.28 -6.41 -5.57
C VAL A 65 33.93 -5.12 -4.83
N ALA A 66 34.69 -4.06 -5.07
CA ALA A 66 34.33 -2.72 -4.59
C ALA A 66 32.92 -2.40 -5.06
N ASP A 67 32.12 -1.79 -4.18
CA ASP A 67 30.77 -1.37 -4.54
C ASP A 67 30.88 -0.35 -5.71
N PRO A 68 30.34 -0.66 -6.90
CA PRO A 68 30.45 0.24 -8.06
C PRO A 68 29.78 1.59 -7.83
N TYR A 69 28.91 1.69 -6.81
CA TYR A 69 28.19 2.92 -6.45
C TYR A 69 28.86 3.71 -5.32
N GLU A 70 29.93 3.21 -4.68
CA GLU A 70 30.55 3.88 -3.53
C GLU A 70 30.98 5.32 -3.87
N ALA A 71 31.67 5.51 -4.98
CA ALA A 71 32.10 6.83 -5.44
C ALA A 71 30.92 7.74 -5.81
N GLN A 72 29.87 7.18 -6.42
CA GLN A 72 28.66 7.93 -6.78
C GLN A 72 27.86 8.32 -5.54
N LEU A 73 27.71 7.43 -4.56
CA LEU A 73 27.04 7.72 -3.28
C LEU A 73 27.79 8.82 -2.53
N ALA A 74 29.14 8.75 -2.51
CA ALA A 74 29.97 9.80 -1.90
C ALA A 74 29.78 11.16 -2.60
N ALA A 75 29.72 11.17 -3.94
CA ALA A 75 29.44 12.39 -4.71
C ALA A 75 28.04 12.96 -4.47
N HIS A 76 27.06 12.14 -4.08
CA HIS A 76 25.68 12.53 -3.76
C HIS A 76 25.41 12.51 -2.24
N GLY A 77 26.40 12.77 -1.41
CA GLY A 77 26.28 12.73 0.05
C GLY A 77 25.15 13.62 0.62
N ALA A 78 24.85 14.75 -0.01
CA ALA A 78 23.73 15.59 0.38
C ALA A 78 22.37 14.90 0.16
N LEU A 79 22.21 14.12 -0.92
CA LEU A 79 21.00 13.35 -1.19
C LEU A 79 20.86 12.16 -0.22
N VAL A 80 21.97 11.53 0.14
CA VAL A 80 21.99 10.47 1.17
C VAL A 80 21.55 11.05 2.51
N ALA A 81 22.12 12.18 2.94
CA ALA A 81 21.74 12.83 4.20
C ALA A 81 20.26 13.28 4.20
N GLN A 82 19.75 13.74 3.05
CA GLN A 82 18.32 14.05 2.90
C GLN A 82 17.45 12.81 3.05
N ALA A 83 17.81 11.68 2.42
CA ALA A 83 17.09 10.42 2.55
C ALA A 83 17.13 9.89 4.00
N GLU A 84 18.26 9.98 4.70
CA GLU A 84 18.37 9.63 6.13
C GLU A 84 17.42 10.46 6.99
N ALA A 85 17.37 11.79 6.75
CA ALA A 85 16.49 12.69 7.49
C ALA A 85 15.01 12.39 7.22
N ASP A 86 14.64 12.00 5.99
CA ASP A 86 13.26 11.60 5.67
C ASP A 86 12.90 10.27 6.32
N ILE A 87 13.75 9.26 6.24
CA ILE A 87 13.54 7.94 6.86
C ILE A 87 13.39 8.07 8.38
N ALA A 88 14.19 8.95 9.02
CA ALA A 88 14.14 9.14 10.46
C ALA A 88 12.81 9.69 10.99
N VAL A 89 12.03 10.39 10.15
CA VAL A 89 10.75 11.01 10.52
C VAL A 89 9.55 10.45 9.76
N ALA A 90 9.77 9.48 8.88
CA ALA A 90 8.71 8.77 8.18
C ALA A 90 7.84 7.96 9.16
N PRO A 91 6.60 7.62 8.79
CA PRO A 91 5.79 6.69 9.54
C PRO A 91 6.54 5.38 9.82
N ALA A 92 6.32 4.82 11.03
CA ALA A 92 7.00 3.61 11.44
C ALA A 92 6.65 2.42 10.52
N ALA A 93 7.64 1.55 10.29
CA ALA A 93 7.44 0.30 9.57
C ALA A 93 6.34 -0.54 10.22
N ARG A 94 5.44 -1.06 9.40
CA ARG A 94 4.29 -1.88 9.84
C ARG A 94 4.57 -3.35 9.53
N ASP A 95 4.88 -4.14 10.57
CA ASP A 95 5.16 -5.58 10.44
C ASP A 95 4.00 -6.34 9.74
N ALA A 96 2.75 -5.90 9.97
CA ALA A 96 1.58 -6.49 9.33
C ALA A 96 1.52 -6.27 7.80
N LEU A 97 2.33 -5.37 7.25
CA LEU A 97 2.50 -5.10 5.83
C LEU A 97 3.88 -5.54 5.31
N ASP A 98 4.63 -6.30 6.11
CA ASP A 98 6.01 -6.75 5.82
C ASP A 98 6.98 -5.58 5.53
N HIS A 99 6.75 -4.40 6.10
CA HIS A 99 7.61 -3.25 5.90
C HIS A 99 8.96 -3.45 6.59
N VAL A 100 10.03 -3.31 5.83
CA VAL A 100 11.42 -3.28 6.34
C VAL A 100 12.12 -2.09 5.69
N ALA A 101 12.53 -1.11 6.49
CA ALA A 101 13.12 0.11 5.97
C ALA A 101 14.47 -0.15 5.29
N ALA A 102 14.62 0.28 4.03
CA ALA A 102 15.90 0.30 3.35
C ALA A 102 16.84 1.37 3.94
N THR A 103 18.15 1.18 3.78
CA THR A 103 19.12 2.22 4.17
C THR A 103 19.07 3.39 3.19
N ALA A 104 19.42 4.58 3.64
CA ALA A 104 19.45 5.78 2.79
C ALA A 104 20.36 5.60 1.56
N GLU A 105 21.49 4.92 1.72
CA GLU A 105 22.38 4.58 0.61
C GLU A 105 21.69 3.66 -0.41
N THR A 106 20.84 2.74 0.04
CA THR A 106 20.06 1.88 -0.87
C THR A 106 19.05 2.69 -1.67
N VAL A 107 18.34 3.58 -1.02
CA VAL A 107 17.33 4.45 -1.67
C VAL A 107 17.98 5.33 -2.75
N VAL A 108 19.12 5.97 -2.42
CA VAL A 108 19.88 6.79 -3.38
C VAL A 108 20.52 5.93 -4.48
N ARG A 109 21.03 4.75 -4.14
CA ARG A 109 21.57 3.77 -5.11
C ARG A 109 20.52 3.36 -6.13
N ARG A 110 19.28 3.07 -5.70
CA ARG A 110 18.16 2.78 -6.61
C ARG A 110 17.91 3.94 -7.58
N ALA A 111 17.90 5.17 -7.06
CA ALA A 111 17.72 6.37 -7.88
C ALA A 111 18.85 6.56 -8.90
N LEU A 112 20.11 6.42 -8.49
CA LEU A 112 21.27 6.52 -9.35
C LEU A 112 21.27 5.44 -10.44
N TRP A 113 20.93 4.20 -10.06
CA TRP A 113 20.86 3.08 -11.00
C TRP A 113 19.73 3.26 -12.02
N LEU A 114 18.55 3.66 -11.59
CA LEU A 114 17.41 3.92 -12.47
C LEU A 114 17.77 5.01 -13.50
N ASN A 115 18.37 6.11 -13.06
CA ASN A 115 18.75 7.22 -13.91
C ASN A 115 19.91 6.87 -14.89
N ALA A 116 20.81 5.96 -14.47
CA ALA A 116 21.88 5.48 -15.34
C ALA A 116 21.43 4.42 -16.36
N THR A 117 20.33 3.72 -16.08
CA THR A 117 19.85 2.58 -16.88
C THR A 117 18.78 2.98 -17.87
N PHE A 118 17.90 3.94 -17.49
CA PHE A 118 16.76 4.37 -18.29
C PHE A 118 16.85 5.86 -18.60
N ASP A 119 16.41 6.25 -19.80
CA ASP A 119 16.15 7.65 -20.10
C ASP A 119 14.86 8.08 -19.39
N LEU A 120 15.04 8.76 -18.26
CA LEU A 120 13.95 9.16 -17.38
C LEU A 120 13.42 10.57 -17.66
N ALA A 121 14.05 11.35 -18.56
CA ALA A 121 13.61 12.69 -18.92
C ALA A 121 12.21 12.63 -19.55
N GLY A 122 11.21 13.22 -18.87
CA GLY A 122 9.81 13.17 -19.31
C GLY A 122 9.14 11.80 -19.24
N ALA A 123 9.81 10.80 -18.65
CA ALA A 123 9.23 9.48 -18.39
C ALA A 123 8.27 9.51 -17.19
N HIS A 124 7.66 8.37 -16.91
CA HIS A 124 6.79 8.16 -15.75
C HIS A 124 7.19 6.88 -15.02
N LEU A 125 7.55 7.02 -13.76
CA LEU A 125 7.84 5.93 -12.83
C LEU A 125 6.61 5.65 -11.95
N LEU A 126 6.26 4.38 -11.81
CA LEU A 126 5.25 3.89 -10.88
C LEU A 126 5.91 3.10 -9.75
N CYS A 127 5.80 3.58 -8.53
CA CYS A 127 6.19 2.86 -7.31
C CYS A 127 4.98 2.09 -6.77
N MET A 128 5.08 0.76 -6.75
CA MET A 128 4.07 -0.15 -6.21
C MET A 128 4.47 -0.52 -4.78
N GLY A 129 3.91 0.20 -3.79
CA GLY A 129 4.50 0.29 -2.46
C GLY A 129 5.77 1.17 -2.46
N ASP A 130 5.92 2.05 -1.50
CA ASP A 130 7.12 2.91 -1.43
C ASP A 130 7.51 3.25 0.02
N HIS A 131 7.44 2.25 0.90
CA HIS A 131 7.85 2.43 2.30
C HIS A 131 9.31 2.92 2.42
N ASP A 132 10.13 2.58 1.44
CA ASP A 132 11.53 2.97 1.36
C ASP A 132 11.76 4.44 0.92
N LEU A 133 10.71 5.17 0.52
CA LEU A 133 10.80 6.55 0.03
C LEU A 133 11.66 6.71 -1.25
N SER A 134 11.75 5.65 -2.06
CA SER A 134 12.51 5.67 -3.32
C SER A 134 11.99 6.73 -4.29
N SER A 135 10.68 7.02 -4.26
CA SER A 135 10.04 8.08 -5.05
C SER A 135 10.63 9.47 -4.77
N LEU A 136 10.93 9.77 -3.50
CA LEU A 136 11.50 11.07 -3.12
C LEU A 136 12.94 11.23 -3.59
N ALA A 137 13.76 10.18 -3.48
CA ALA A 137 15.16 10.21 -3.90
C ALA A 137 15.30 10.34 -5.41
N ILE A 138 14.50 9.59 -6.20
CA ILE A 138 14.55 9.69 -7.66
C ILE A 138 14.00 11.03 -8.16
N SER A 139 12.99 11.59 -7.51
CA SER A 139 12.45 12.91 -7.85
C SER A 139 13.44 14.03 -7.55
N ALA A 140 14.28 13.89 -6.52
CA ALA A 140 15.36 14.84 -6.23
C ALA A 140 16.47 14.77 -7.29
N LEU A 141 16.75 13.59 -7.82
CA LEU A 141 17.80 13.38 -8.82
C LEU A 141 17.34 13.76 -10.24
N VAL A 142 16.06 13.51 -10.57
CA VAL A 142 15.48 13.71 -11.90
C VAL A 142 14.18 14.52 -11.79
N PRO A 143 14.26 15.87 -11.71
CA PRO A 143 13.09 16.73 -11.49
C PRO A 143 12.00 16.64 -12.56
N GLU A 144 12.34 16.30 -13.81
CA GLU A 144 11.40 16.17 -14.92
C GLU A 144 10.64 14.83 -14.92
N LEU A 145 11.05 13.89 -14.07
CA LEU A 145 10.38 12.59 -13.95
C LEU A 145 9.02 12.75 -13.27
N ALA A 146 7.97 12.29 -13.93
CA ALA A 146 6.69 12.10 -13.24
C ALA A 146 6.75 10.83 -12.40
N VAL A 147 6.40 10.92 -11.11
CA VAL A 147 6.35 9.75 -10.23
C VAL A 147 4.94 9.56 -9.70
N THR A 148 4.48 8.33 -9.73
CA THR A 148 3.24 7.91 -9.06
C THR A 148 3.59 6.88 -7.99
N VAL A 149 3.07 7.09 -6.79
CA VAL A 149 3.13 6.13 -5.69
C VAL A 149 1.74 5.56 -5.45
N VAL A 150 1.63 4.25 -5.37
CA VAL A 150 0.40 3.56 -5.00
C VAL A 150 0.69 2.67 -3.81
N ASP A 151 -0.04 2.89 -2.72
CA ASP A 151 0.17 2.15 -1.47
C ASP A 151 -1.15 1.95 -0.73
N VAL A 152 -1.18 0.98 0.18
CA VAL A 152 -2.28 0.76 1.12
C VAL A 152 -2.10 1.56 2.41
N ASP A 153 -0.87 1.99 2.71
CA ASP A 153 -0.54 2.78 3.89
C ASP A 153 -0.83 4.27 3.67
N GLU A 154 -1.93 4.73 4.21
CA GLU A 154 -2.41 6.12 4.04
C GLU A 154 -1.53 7.15 4.74
N GLU A 155 -0.89 6.79 5.87
CA GLU A 155 0.03 7.69 6.59
C GLU A 155 1.32 7.91 5.79
N LEU A 156 1.82 6.84 5.18
CA LEU A 156 2.96 6.90 4.28
C LEU A 156 2.67 7.78 3.05
N LEU A 157 1.50 7.60 2.42
CA LEU A 157 1.09 8.42 1.27
C LEU A 157 0.98 9.90 1.62
N GLU A 158 0.42 10.23 2.79
CA GLU A 158 0.35 11.62 3.30
C GLU A 158 1.76 12.20 3.51
N PHE A 159 2.66 11.43 4.10
CA PHE A 159 4.06 11.83 4.31
C PHE A 159 4.78 12.09 2.99
N ILE A 160 4.74 11.16 2.04
CA ILE A 160 5.40 11.29 0.72
C ILE A 160 4.85 12.51 -0.01
N GLU A 161 3.52 12.65 -0.06
CA GLU A 161 2.88 13.78 -0.75
C GLU A 161 3.25 15.12 -0.10
N GLY A 162 3.28 15.19 1.23
CA GLY A 162 3.71 16.38 1.97
C GLY A 162 5.15 16.78 1.66
N ARG A 163 6.08 15.81 1.65
CA ARG A 163 7.49 16.06 1.29
C ARG A 163 7.65 16.49 -0.17
N ALA A 164 6.92 15.83 -1.07
CA ALA A 164 6.96 16.18 -2.49
C ALA A 164 6.48 17.62 -2.74
N VAL A 165 5.39 18.04 -2.09
CA VAL A 165 4.91 19.44 -2.17
C VAL A 165 5.94 20.40 -1.66
N GLN A 166 6.46 20.16 -0.46
CA GLN A 166 7.46 21.03 0.17
C GLN A 166 8.68 21.29 -0.72
N ARG A 167 9.05 20.28 -1.53
CA ARG A 167 10.23 20.31 -2.41
C ARG A 167 9.93 20.60 -3.87
N GLY A 168 8.67 20.75 -4.25
CA GLY A 168 8.26 20.99 -5.65
C GLY A 168 8.43 19.77 -6.56
N TYR A 169 8.40 18.55 -6.02
CA TYR A 169 8.55 17.32 -6.81
C TYR A 169 7.24 16.94 -7.50
N SER A 170 7.35 16.33 -8.69
CA SER A 170 6.20 15.82 -9.46
C SER A 170 5.79 14.42 -9.01
N VAL A 171 5.40 14.28 -7.74
CA VAL A 171 4.93 13.02 -7.15
C VAL A 171 3.42 13.06 -6.94
N ARG A 172 2.73 11.98 -7.30
CA ARG A 172 1.30 11.77 -7.08
C ARG A 172 1.09 10.53 -6.24
N CYS A 173 0.27 10.63 -5.21
CA CYS A 173 -0.01 9.53 -4.30
C CYS A 173 -1.46 9.06 -4.45
N TRP A 174 -1.64 7.74 -4.64
CA TRP A 174 -2.94 7.10 -4.76
C TRP A 174 -3.07 5.97 -3.76
N TYR A 175 -4.24 5.84 -3.17
CA TYR A 175 -4.55 4.69 -2.34
C TYR A 175 -4.97 3.51 -3.22
N ALA A 176 -4.41 2.33 -2.98
CA ALA A 176 -4.97 1.06 -3.41
C ALA A 176 -4.50 -0.09 -2.53
N ASP A 177 -5.40 -1.03 -2.31
CA ASP A 177 -5.04 -2.38 -1.91
C ASP A 177 -4.96 -3.24 -3.16
N PHE A 178 -3.78 -3.74 -3.48
CA PHE A 178 -3.53 -4.46 -4.73
C PHE A 178 -4.34 -5.74 -4.87
N ARG A 179 -4.85 -6.30 -3.77
CA ARG A 179 -5.78 -7.45 -3.81
C ARG A 179 -7.07 -7.10 -4.53
N PHE A 180 -7.50 -5.85 -4.47
CA PHE A 180 -8.74 -5.39 -5.09
C PHE A 180 -8.53 -4.67 -6.42
N GLY A 181 -7.31 -4.27 -6.76
CA GLY A 181 -6.99 -3.61 -8.01
C GLY A 181 -6.03 -2.44 -7.88
N ILE A 182 -5.89 -1.66 -8.96
CA ILE A 182 -5.20 -0.38 -8.99
C ILE A 182 -6.15 0.71 -9.50
N PRO A 183 -5.92 1.98 -9.15
CA PRO A 183 -6.74 3.10 -9.65
C PRO A 183 -6.73 3.18 -11.18
N GLY A 184 -7.87 3.49 -11.78
CA GLY A 184 -8.00 3.53 -13.23
C GLY A 184 -7.09 4.55 -13.93
N ASN A 185 -6.71 5.63 -13.23
CA ASN A 185 -5.76 6.64 -13.72
C ASN A 185 -4.28 6.21 -13.59
N VAL A 186 -4.00 5.10 -12.91
CA VAL A 186 -2.67 4.47 -12.83
C VAL A 186 -2.50 3.42 -13.92
N THR A 187 -3.60 2.80 -14.38
CA THR A 187 -3.56 1.81 -15.44
C THR A 187 -2.97 2.39 -16.72
N ALA A 188 -2.02 1.68 -17.33
CA ALA A 188 -1.35 2.05 -18.58
C ALA A 188 -0.75 3.47 -18.55
N SER A 189 -0.15 3.88 -17.43
CA SER A 189 0.39 5.23 -17.25
C SER A 189 1.92 5.29 -17.25
N ALA A 190 2.60 4.26 -16.76
CA ALA A 190 4.02 4.27 -16.45
C ALA A 190 4.91 3.61 -17.52
N HIS A 191 6.15 4.06 -17.63
CA HIS A 191 7.19 3.46 -18.47
C HIS A 191 8.00 2.42 -17.71
N VAL A 192 8.24 2.69 -16.41
CA VAL A 192 8.97 1.81 -15.50
C VAL A 192 8.16 1.64 -14.23
N VAL A 193 8.15 0.42 -13.68
CA VAL A 193 7.55 0.09 -12.38
C VAL A 193 8.66 -0.29 -11.43
N LEU A 194 8.65 0.26 -10.22
CA LEU A 194 9.54 -0.11 -9.11
C LEU A 194 8.70 -0.71 -7.98
N THR A 195 9.15 -1.81 -7.41
CA THR A 195 8.47 -2.45 -6.28
C THR A 195 9.43 -3.19 -5.36
N ASP A 196 9.13 -3.17 -4.07
CA ASP A 196 9.71 -4.02 -3.04
C ASP A 196 8.53 -4.78 -2.38
N PRO A 197 8.08 -5.89 -3.00
CA PRO A 197 6.84 -6.58 -2.61
C PRO A 197 7.03 -7.42 -1.34
N PRO A 198 5.93 -7.87 -0.68
CA PRO A 198 6.02 -8.92 0.33
C PRO A 198 6.77 -10.13 -0.22
N TYR A 199 7.70 -10.70 0.57
CA TYR A 199 8.63 -11.74 0.11
C TYR A 199 7.99 -13.13 0.07
N THR A 200 6.74 -13.20 -0.37
CA THR A 200 5.98 -14.41 -0.62
C THR A 200 5.75 -14.59 -2.13
N PRO A 201 5.61 -15.82 -2.64
CA PRO A 201 5.28 -16.03 -4.06
C PRO A 201 4.00 -15.30 -4.47
N GLU A 202 2.99 -15.31 -3.60
CA GLU A 202 1.69 -14.68 -3.79
C GLU A 202 1.79 -13.16 -3.80
N GLY A 203 2.55 -12.58 -2.87
CA GLY A 203 2.83 -11.14 -2.81
C GLY A 203 3.57 -10.66 -4.05
N VAL A 204 4.65 -11.35 -4.43
CA VAL A 204 5.42 -11.04 -5.65
C VAL A 204 4.53 -11.13 -6.90
N GLN A 205 3.75 -12.21 -7.03
CA GLN A 205 2.86 -12.37 -8.19
C GLN A 205 1.82 -11.25 -8.27
N LEU A 206 1.24 -10.86 -7.15
CA LEU A 206 0.23 -9.81 -7.09
C LEU A 206 0.83 -8.44 -7.44
N PHE A 207 1.94 -8.05 -6.80
CA PHE A 207 2.57 -6.76 -7.03
C PHE A 207 3.09 -6.61 -8.46
N LEU A 208 3.75 -7.64 -8.99
CA LEU A 208 4.18 -7.63 -10.39
C LEU A 208 2.99 -7.61 -11.35
N GLY A 209 1.94 -8.39 -11.08
CA GLY A 209 0.74 -8.40 -11.91
C GLY A 209 0.03 -7.05 -11.95
N ARG A 210 -0.10 -6.37 -10.81
CA ARG A 210 -0.64 -5.00 -10.75
C ARG A 210 0.30 -3.98 -11.40
N GLY A 211 1.62 -4.13 -11.22
CA GLY A 211 2.61 -3.33 -11.93
C GLY A 211 2.50 -3.44 -13.45
N LEU A 212 2.29 -4.65 -13.97
CA LEU A 212 2.02 -4.90 -15.39
C LEU A 212 0.78 -4.16 -15.91
N GLN A 213 -0.29 -4.09 -15.12
CA GLN A 213 -1.47 -3.27 -15.46
C GLN A 213 -1.12 -1.78 -15.56
N GLY A 214 -0.13 -1.31 -14.80
CA GLY A 214 0.37 0.07 -14.81
C GLY A 214 1.23 0.42 -16.02
N LEU A 215 1.82 -0.55 -16.73
CA LEU A 215 2.71 -0.30 -17.86
C LEU A 215 1.96 0.26 -19.07
N ARG A 216 2.42 1.43 -19.54
CA ARG A 216 1.92 2.12 -20.74
C ARG A 216 2.41 1.47 -22.02
N ASP A 217 3.71 1.23 -22.08
CA ASP A 217 4.36 0.56 -23.21
C ASP A 217 4.64 -0.89 -22.83
N ARG A 218 3.73 -1.77 -23.21
CA ARG A 218 3.79 -3.19 -22.85
C ARG A 218 5.07 -3.91 -23.31
N PRO A 219 5.58 -3.74 -24.55
CA PRO A 219 6.80 -4.44 -24.99
C PRO A 219 8.08 -3.83 -24.42
N ASN A 220 8.13 -2.52 -24.17
CA ASN A 220 9.35 -1.80 -23.78
C ASN A 220 9.38 -1.43 -22.29
N GLY A 221 8.25 -1.48 -21.59
CA GLY A 221 8.19 -1.23 -20.16
C GLY A 221 8.98 -2.25 -19.35
N ARG A 222 9.45 -1.84 -18.18
CA ARG A 222 10.22 -2.70 -17.26
C ARG A 222 9.63 -2.66 -15.86
N LEU A 223 9.73 -3.83 -15.21
CA LEU A 223 9.48 -3.92 -13.79
C LEU A 223 10.82 -4.13 -13.09
N VAL A 224 11.10 -3.29 -12.11
CA VAL A 224 12.29 -3.35 -11.26
C VAL A 224 11.82 -3.79 -9.88
N MET A 225 12.27 -4.96 -9.45
CA MET A 225 11.80 -5.59 -8.21
C MET A 225 12.96 -5.85 -7.27
N ALA A 226 12.84 -5.40 -6.03
CA ALA A 226 13.71 -5.85 -4.96
C ALA A 226 13.15 -7.17 -4.40
N TYR A 227 14.00 -8.18 -4.27
CA TYR A 227 13.63 -9.45 -3.64
C TYR A 227 14.86 -10.15 -3.08
N GLY A 228 14.74 -10.68 -1.87
CA GLY A 228 15.79 -11.46 -1.24
C GLY A 228 15.27 -12.74 -0.61
N PHE A 229 16.17 -13.71 -0.47
CA PHE A 229 15.91 -14.93 0.27
C PHE A 229 17.13 -15.34 1.08
N SER A 230 16.91 -16.06 2.18
CA SER A 230 18.00 -16.57 2.99
C SER A 230 18.77 -17.66 2.24
N PRO A 231 20.13 -17.60 2.19
CA PRO A 231 20.94 -18.69 1.66
C PRO A 231 20.69 -20.04 2.34
N LEU A 232 20.14 -20.05 3.55
CA LEU A 232 19.77 -21.25 4.28
C LEU A 232 18.47 -21.88 3.75
N HIS A 233 17.65 -21.10 3.04
CA HIS A 233 16.36 -21.53 2.51
C HIS A 233 16.19 -21.21 1.02
N PRO A 234 17.07 -21.75 0.12
CA PRO A 234 17.04 -21.44 -1.31
C PRO A 234 15.74 -21.90 -2.00
N ALA A 235 15.01 -22.85 -1.40
CA ALA A 235 13.72 -23.30 -1.89
C ALA A 235 12.66 -22.18 -1.93
N LEU A 236 12.72 -21.19 -1.04
CA LEU A 236 11.85 -20.01 -1.08
C LEU A 236 12.16 -19.14 -2.31
N GLY A 237 13.45 -18.91 -2.58
CA GLY A 237 13.87 -18.21 -3.80
C GLY A 237 13.36 -18.90 -5.07
N MET A 238 13.45 -20.22 -5.12
CA MET A 238 12.92 -21.02 -6.25
C MET A 238 11.40 -20.83 -6.42
N LYS A 239 10.62 -20.79 -5.34
CA LYS A 239 9.17 -20.56 -5.41
C LYS A 239 8.84 -19.20 -5.99
N VAL A 240 9.55 -18.15 -5.56
CA VAL A 240 9.35 -16.80 -6.09
C VAL A 240 9.79 -16.68 -7.55
N GLN A 241 10.93 -17.28 -7.93
CA GLN A 241 11.34 -17.31 -9.34
C GLN A 241 10.30 -18.00 -10.23
N ARG A 242 9.64 -19.06 -9.74
CA ARG A 242 8.50 -19.69 -10.43
C ARG A 242 7.31 -18.73 -10.54
N ALA A 243 6.98 -17.99 -9.48
CA ALA A 243 5.89 -17.00 -9.53
C ALA A 243 6.16 -15.90 -10.58
N VAL A 244 7.43 -15.46 -10.74
CA VAL A 244 7.84 -14.55 -11.81
C VAL A 244 7.65 -15.19 -13.20
N GLN A 245 8.09 -16.44 -13.36
CA GLN A 245 7.93 -17.20 -14.62
C GLN A 245 6.45 -17.47 -14.94
N ASP A 246 5.62 -17.70 -13.92
CA ASP A 246 4.18 -17.90 -14.06
C ASP A 246 3.44 -16.68 -14.63
N LEU A 247 4.04 -15.48 -14.52
CA LEU A 247 3.59 -14.26 -15.19
C LEU A 247 4.21 -14.11 -16.60
N ASP A 248 5.00 -15.08 -17.05
CA ASP A 248 5.69 -15.07 -18.34
C ASP A 248 6.63 -13.86 -18.49
N LEU A 249 7.37 -13.56 -17.39
CA LEU A 249 8.35 -12.49 -17.31
C LEU A 249 9.77 -13.04 -17.51
N VAL A 250 10.60 -12.30 -18.26
CA VAL A 250 12.02 -12.59 -18.44
C VAL A 250 12.84 -11.73 -17.49
N ALA A 251 13.75 -12.34 -16.74
CA ALA A 251 14.77 -11.60 -15.99
C ALA A 251 15.89 -11.17 -16.94
N GLU A 252 15.95 -9.89 -17.29
CA GLU A 252 17.03 -9.31 -18.10
C GLU A 252 18.32 -9.13 -17.28
N ALA A 253 18.17 -8.84 -15.98
CA ALA A 253 19.27 -8.74 -15.04
C ALA A 253 18.82 -9.12 -13.63
N ILE A 254 19.77 -9.63 -12.84
CA ILE A 254 19.65 -9.83 -11.40
C ILE A 254 20.95 -9.28 -10.79
N LEU A 255 20.84 -8.17 -10.05
CA LEU A 255 21.97 -7.52 -9.41
C LEU A 255 22.08 -8.01 -7.97
N PRO A 256 23.07 -8.83 -7.63
CA PRO A 256 23.11 -9.51 -6.34
C PRO A 256 23.43 -8.53 -5.21
N ALA A 257 22.72 -8.70 -4.07
CA ALA A 257 22.94 -7.95 -2.84
C ALA A 257 22.94 -6.42 -3.06
N PHE A 258 22.10 -5.96 -3.99
CA PHE A 258 22.01 -4.54 -4.39
C PHE A 258 21.42 -3.66 -3.27
N ASN A 259 20.38 -4.16 -2.60
CA ASN A 259 19.69 -3.43 -1.54
C ASN A 259 20.21 -3.82 -0.15
N ARG A 260 20.12 -2.89 0.81
CA ARG A 260 20.43 -3.07 2.23
C ARG A 260 19.29 -2.51 3.07
N TYR A 261 18.98 -3.19 4.16
CA TYR A 261 17.85 -2.86 5.03
C TYR A 261 18.27 -2.75 6.48
N HIS A 262 17.53 -1.97 7.26
CA HIS A 262 17.68 -1.88 8.70
C HIS A 262 16.87 -2.98 9.38
N GLY A 263 17.49 -3.73 10.31
CA GLY A 263 16.75 -4.61 11.23
C GLY A 263 16.13 -5.88 10.66
N ALA A 264 16.32 -6.22 9.38
CA ALA A 264 15.78 -7.45 8.79
C ALA A 264 16.33 -8.71 9.49
N GLN A 265 15.47 -9.39 10.25
CA GLN A 265 15.88 -10.55 11.07
C GLN A 265 15.71 -11.89 10.35
N ALA A 266 14.75 -12.01 9.47
CA ALA A 266 14.35 -13.30 8.90
C ALA A 266 14.94 -13.59 7.51
N VAL A 267 14.94 -12.63 6.58
CA VAL A 267 15.32 -12.85 5.18
C VAL A 267 16.72 -12.35 4.86
N GLY A 268 17.27 -11.51 5.72
CA GLY A 268 18.59 -10.90 5.56
C GLY A 268 18.50 -9.39 5.48
N SER A 269 19.64 -8.75 5.73
CA SER A 269 19.78 -7.29 5.60
C SER A 269 20.05 -6.86 4.16
N ALA A 270 19.85 -7.74 3.17
CA ALA A 270 20.12 -7.47 1.77
C ALA A 270 19.12 -8.20 0.86
N SER A 271 18.83 -7.58 -0.29
CA SER A 271 18.11 -8.22 -1.39
C SER A 271 18.78 -7.93 -2.74
N ASP A 272 18.44 -8.74 -3.72
CA ASP A 272 18.83 -8.55 -5.11
C ASP A 272 17.87 -7.58 -5.81
N LEU A 273 18.33 -6.91 -6.86
CA LEU A 273 17.48 -6.11 -7.73
C LEU A 273 17.25 -6.86 -9.03
N TYR A 274 16.00 -7.20 -9.31
CA TYR A 274 15.57 -7.88 -10.53
C TYR A 274 15.08 -6.86 -11.55
N VAL A 275 15.53 -6.98 -12.79
CA VAL A 275 15.02 -6.23 -13.94
C VAL A 275 14.22 -7.20 -14.80
N LEU A 276 12.91 -7.01 -14.86
CA LEU A 276 11.99 -7.94 -15.49
C LEU A 276 11.36 -7.31 -16.73
N ARG A 277 11.32 -8.10 -17.81
CA ARG A 277 10.71 -7.72 -19.08
C ARG A 277 9.48 -8.57 -19.35
N PRO A 278 8.33 -7.98 -19.70
CA PRO A 278 7.16 -8.72 -20.14
C PRO A 278 7.37 -9.29 -21.55
N THR A 279 6.73 -10.44 -21.82
CA THR A 279 6.59 -11.02 -23.15
C THR A 279 5.21 -10.71 -23.73
N ALA A 280 5.00 -11.06 -24.99
CA ALA A 280 3.66 -10.93 -25.59
C ALA A 280 2.61 -11.79 -24.86
N ARG A 281 3.00 -12.92 -24.31
CA ARG A 281 2.12 -13.84 -23.57
C ARG A 281 1.76 -13.31 -22.18
N THR A 282 2.62 -12.53 -21.53
CA THR A 282 2.37 -11.93 -20.22
C THR A 282 0.96 -11.30 -20.16
N PHE A 283 0.65 -10.44 -21.14
CA PHE A 283 -0.61 -9.69 -21.14
C PHE A 283 -1.83 -10.53 -21.57
N GLN A 284 -1.63 -11.67 -22.21
CA GLN A 284 -2.70 -12.60 -22.55
C GLN A 284 -3.18 -13.41 -21.34
N ILE A 285 -2.29 -13.66 -20.36
CA ILE A 285 -2.58 -14.47 -19.18
C ILE A 285 -2.86 -13.63 -17.94
N LEU A 286 -2.54 -12.33 -17.96
CA LEU A 286 -2.51 -11.45 -16.80
C LEU A 286 -3.85 -11.43 -16.05
N ASP A 287 -4.96 -11.19 -16.75
CA ASP A 287 -6.29 -11.07 -16.11
C ASP A 287 -6.69 -12.37 -15.42
N LYS A 288 -6.40 -13.53 -16.05
CA LYS A 288 -6.67 -14.85 -15.46
C LYS A 288 -5.81 -15.08 -14.20
N LYS A 289 -4.54 -14.68 -14.23
CA LYS A 289 -3.62 -14.81 -13.08
C LYS A 289 -4.05 -13.92 -11.93
N LEU A 290 -4.49 -12.70 -12.20
CA LEU A 290 -4.98 -11.77 -11.18
C LEU A 290 -6.36 -12.14 -10.61
N ALA A 291 -7.24 -12.75 -11.41
CA ALA A 291 -8.53 -13.25 -10.92
C ALA A 291 -8.40 -14.38 -9.89
N GLY A 292 -7.30 -15.14 -9.94
CA GLY A 292 -6.97 -16.18 -8.98
C GLY A 292 -5.97 -15.75 -7.89
N ALA A 293 -5.68 -14.46 -7.76
CA ALA A 293 -4.70 -13.97 -6.80
C ALA A 293 -5.14 -14.23 -5.35
N ALA A 294 -4.19 -14.64 -4.52
CA ALA A 294 -4.43 -14.92 -3.12
C ALA A 294 -4.85 -13.64 -2.35
N VAL A 295 -5.74 -13.81 -1.39
CA VAL A 295 -6.15 -12.73 -0.49
C VAL A 295 -5.07 -12.48 0.57
N ASN A 296 -4.40 -13.53 1.04
CA ASN A 296 -3.33 -13.48 2.02
C ASN A 296 -1.98 -13.47 1.31
N ILE A 297 -1.22 -12.41 1.47
CA ILE A 297 0.02 -12.14 0.73
C ILE A 297 1.22 -11.81 1.62
N TYR A 298 0.98 -11.51 2.89
CA TYR A 298 2.01 -11.10 3.85
C TYR A 298 2.60 -12.28 4.62
N THR A 299 3.76 -12.07 5.23
CA THR A 299 4.40 -13.07 6.10
C THR A 299 3.92 -12.96 7.55
N HIS A 300 3.39 -11.80 7.95
CA HIS A 300 2.95 -11.50 9.31
C HIS A 300 1.52 -10.96 9.37
N GLY A 301 0.91 -11.05 10.56
CA GLY A 301 -0.40 -10.46 10.83
C GLY A 301 -1.59 -11.31 10.38
N GLY A 302 -2.78 -10.76 10.52
CA GLY A 302 -4.06 -11.44 10.20
C GLY A 302 -4.27 -11.74 8.71
N GLN A 303 -3.46 -11.16 7.85
CA GLN A 303 -3.47 -11.35 6.38
C GLN A 303 -2.22 -12.07 5.87
N SER A 304 -1.53 -12.77 6.78
CA SER A 304 -0.42 -13.64 6.42
C SER A 304 -0.92 -14.90 5.70
N LEU A 305 -0.01 -15.58 4.99
CA LEU A 305 -0.30 -16.85 4.31
C LEU A 305 -0.85 -17.92 5.26
N GLU A 306 -0.49 -17.86 6.55
CA GLU A 306 -0.99 -18.75 7.60
C GLU A 306 -2.31 -18.23 8.22
N GLY A 307 -2.65 -16.96 8.00
CA GLY A 307 -3.90 -16.34 8.43
C GLY A 307 -5.05 -16.87 7.59
N ASN A 308 -5.90 -17.69 8.17
CA ASN A 308 -7.15 -18.09 7.53
C ASN A 308 -8.23 -17.06 7.93
N PRO A 309 -8.79 -16.23 7.01
CA PRO A 309 -10.03 -15.52 7.28
C PRO A 309 -11.15 -16.58 7.33
N GLY A 310 -11.21 -17.30 8.45
CA GLY A 310 -12.18 -18.37 8.66
C GLY A 310 -13.60 -17.88 8.42
N THR A 311 -14.49 -18.81 8.29
CA THR A 311 -15.93 -18.56 8.40
C THR A 311 -16.20 -17.91 9.76
N LEU A 312 -16.95 -16.82 9.79
CA LEU A 312 -17.38 -16.19 11.04
C LEU A 312 -18.12 -17.20 11.92
N ASP A 313 -17.97 -17.05 13.21
CA ASP A 313 -18.84 -17.75 14.14
C ASP A 313 -20.30 -17.43 13.80
N PRO A 314 -21.19 -18.43 13.73
CA PRO A 314 -22.59 -18.22 13.37
C PRO A 314 -23.29 -17.16 14.22
N GLY A 315 -23.02 -17.11 15.54
CA GLY A 315 -23.60 -16.11 16.43
C GLY A 315 -23.08 -14.70 16.15
N VAL A 316 -21.79 -14.57 15.76
CA VAL A 316 -21.22 -13.28 15.33
C VAL A 316 -21.88 -12.82 14.05
N ALA A 317 -22.00 -13.70 13.06
CA ALA A 317 -22.62 -13.37 11.77
C ALA A 317 -24.09 -12.95 11.95
N GLU A 318 -24.87 -13.71 12.71
CA GLU A 318 -26.27 -13.42 13.01
C GLU A 318 -26.44 -12.07 13.72
N ALA A 319 -25.60 -11.76 14.69
CA ALA A 319 -25.64 -10.46 15.37
C ALA A 319 -25.35 -9.28 14.44
N VAL A 320 -24.38 -9.39 13.52
CA VAL A 320 -24.09 -8.34 12.54
C VAL A 320 -25.25 -8.17 11.56
N ILE A 321 -25.82 -9.27 11.08
CA ILE A 321 -27.01 -9.29 10.22
C ILE A 321 -28.19 -8.58 10.91
N HIS A 322 -28.44 -8.90 12.16
CA HIS A 322 -29.52 -8.28 12.96
C HIS A 322 -29.30 -6.77 13.14
N LEU A 323 -28.06 -6.34 13.41
CA LEU A 323 -27.71 -4.92 13.53
C LEU A 323 -27.91 -4.16 12.21
N ALA A 324 -27.65 -4.80 11.05
CA ALA A 324 -27.92 -4.22 9.75
C ALA A 324 -29.42 -4.08 9.47
N ALA A 325 -30.18 -5.14 9.73
CA ALA A 325 -31.62 -5.19 9.45
C ALA A 325 -32.47 -4.36 10.44
N GLY A 326 -32.02 -4.20 11.68
CA GLY A 326 -32.80 -3.54 12.73
C GLY A 326 -33.97 -4.39 13.22
N THR A 327 -35.08 -3.75 13.63
CA THR A 327 -36.27 -4.41 14.23
C THR A 327 -37.29 -4.94 13.22
N GLU A 328 -37.13 -4.67 11.94
CA GLU A 328 -38.07 -5.10 10.89
C GLU A 328 -37.55 -6.37 10.22
N ASP A 329 -38.38 -7.41 10.09
CA ASP A 329 -38.25 -8.71 9.40
C ASP A 329 -36.86 -9.32 9.09
N GLY A 330 -35.82 -8.84 9.75
CA GLY A 330 -34.57 -9.52 10.03
C GLY A 330 -33.64 -9.91 8.87
N LYS A 331 -33.89 -9.52 7.62
CA LYS A 331 -33.07 -9.95 6.48
C LYS A 331 -32.35 -8.77 5.81
N PRO A 332 -31.00 -8.78 5.73
CA PRO A 332 -30.25 -7.80 4.95
C PRO A 332 -30.53 -7.99 3.47
N SER A 333 -30.53 -6.88 2.72
CA SER A 333 -30.67 -6.92 1.26
C SER A 333 -29.37 -7.42 0.60
N LEU A 334 -28.21 -7.22 1.27
CA LEU A 334 -26.88 -7.57 0.76
C LEU A 334 -25.94 -7.94 1.90
N LEU A 335 -25.20 -9.03 1.71
CA LEU A 335 -23.99 -9.37 2.49
C LEU A 335 -22.75 -9.15 1.62
N ALA A 336 -21.80 -8.34 2.09
CA ALA A 336 -20.53 -8.11 1.41
C ALA A 336 -19.34 -8.65 2.22
N GLY A 337 -18.32 -9.10 1.50
CA GLY A 337 -17.14 -9.75 2.07
C GLY A 337 -17.31 -11.26 2.22
N ALA A 338 -16.19 -11.95 2.44
CA ALA A 338 -16.14 -13.41 2.59
C ALA A 338 -16.43 -13.85 4.04
N GLY A 339 -16.59 -15.16 4.25
CA GLY A 339 -16.63 -15.77 5.58
C GLY A 339 -18.02 -15.77 6.25
N TRP A 340 -19.09 -15.44 5.56
CA TRP A 340 -20.45 -15.60 6.08
C TRP A 340 -20.82 -17.09 6.14
N PRO A 341 -21.20 -17.63 7.33
CA PRO A 341 -21.49 -19.06 7.48
C PRO A 341 -22.75 -19.49 6.75
N ALA A 342 -23.71 -18.59 6.61
CA ALA A 342 -24.94 -18.78 5.86
C ALA A 342 -25.39 -17.47 5.22
N VAL A 343 -26.04 -17.56 4.07
CA VAL A 343 -26.67 -16.42 3.40
C VAL A 343 -28.18 -16.61 3.52
N PRO A 344 -28.90 -15.69 4.17
CA PRO A 344 -30.37 -15.79 4.28
C PRO A 344 -31.04 -15.78 2.90
N ASP A 345 -32.13 -16.52 2.74
CA ASP A 345 -32.86 -16.60 1.49
C ASP A 345 -33.29 -15.21 0.99
N GLY A 346 -33.03 -14.95 -0.28
CA GLY A 346 -33.35 -13.67 -0.94
C GLY A 346 -32.33 -12.55 -0.68
N THR A 347 -31.23 -12.82 0.06
CA THR A 347 -30.13 -11.87 0.28
C THR A 347 -29.11 -11.99 -0.85
N ALA A 348 -28.72 -10.86 -1.46
CA ALA A 348 -27.63 -10.80 -2.42
C ALA A 348 -26.26 -10.91 -1.71
N THR A 349 -25.23 -11.33 -2.45
CA THR A 349 -23.85 -11.33 -1.97
C THR A 349 -22.93 -10.53 -2.90
N SER A 350 -21.87 -9.94 -2.34
CA SER A 350 -20.80 -9.27 -3.08
C SER A 350 -19.46 -9.54 -2.41
N ASP A 351 -18.41 -9.74 -3.20
CA ASP A 351 -17.05 -9.72 -2.66
C ASP A 351 -16.53 -8.28 -2.45
N LEU A 352 -15.45 -8.13 -1.68
CA LEU A 352 -14.86 -6.82 -1.40
C LEU A 352 -14.23 -6.18 -2.66
N ALA A 353 -13.71 -6.97 -3.58
CA ALA A 353 -13.11 -6.46 -4.81
C ALA A 353 -14.16 -5.76 -5.68
N SER A 354 -15.32 -6.41 -5.85
CA SER A 354 -16.47 -5.82 -6.56
C SER A 354 -17.01 -4.58 -5.84
N LEU A 355 -17.08 -4.64 -4.49
CA LEU A 355 -17.54 -3.53 -3.67
C LEU A 355 -16.65 -2.28 -3.85
N PHE A 356 -15.33 -2.44 -3.77
CA PHE A 356 -14.40 -1.33 -3.90
C PHE A 356 -14.17 -0.89 -5.36
N ALA A 357 -14.36 -1.79 -6.32
CA ALA A 357 -14.27 -1.43 -7.74
C ALA A 357 -15.45 -0.60 -8.24
N SER A 358 -16.68 -0.95 -7.82
CA SER A 358 -17.91 -0.45 -8.45
C SER A 358 -18.99 0.02 -7.46
N GLY A 359 -18.79 -0.21 -6.17
CA GLY A 359 -19.81 0.04 -5.15
C GLY A 359 -20.87 -1.06 -5.13
N VAL A 360 -21.93 -0.83 -4.37
CA VAL A 360 -23.06 -1.75 -4.32
C VAL A 360 -23.79 -1.70 -5.67
N PRO A 361 -23.90 -2.84 -6.38
CA PRO A 361 -24.61 -2.85 -7.64
C PRO A 361 -26.09 -2.54 -7.39
N ALA A 362 -26.57 -1.41 -7.93
CA ALA A 362 -28.00 -1.16 -8.04
C ALA A 362 -28.52 -1.92 -9.26
N PRO A 363 -29.39 -2.93 -9.09
CA PRO A 363 -30.01 -3.59 -10.23
C PRO A 363 -30.76 -2.56 -11.06
N ALA A 364 -30.60 -2.60 -12.38
CA ALA A 364 -31.27 -1.65 -13.28
C ALA A 364 -32.76 -1.55 -12.95
N GLY A 365 -33.25 -0.33 -12.63
CA GLY A 365 -34.65 -0.07 -12.29
C GLY A 365 -35.08 -0.47 -10.87
N ARG A 366 -34.16 -0.86 -9.98
CA ARG A 366 -34.46 -1.16 -8.56
C ARG A 366 -33.84 -0.10 -7.63
N ARG A 367 -34.48 0.11 -6.48
CA ARG A 367 -33.91 0.94 -5.41
C ARG A 367 -32.62 0.29 -4.87
N PRO A 368 -31.64 1.10 -4.39
CA PRO A 368 -30.48 0.56 -3.69
C PRO A 368 -30.91 -0.34 -2.52
N PRO A 369 -30.10 -1.31 -2.11
CA PRO A 369 -30.41 -2.17 -0.99
C PRO A 369 -30.67 -1.33 0.26
N ARG A 370 -31.74 -1.63 1.02
CA ARG A 370 -32.11 -0.88 2.22
C ARG A 370 -31.17 -1.15 3.39
N TRP A 371 -30.70 -2.39 3.52
CA TRP A 371 -29.85 -2.82 4.62
C TRP A 371 -28.70 -3.67 4.11
N VAL A 372 -27.51 -3.33 4.53
CA VAL A 372 -26.27 -3.99 4.08
C VAL A 372 -25.44 -4.38 5.31
N ALA A 373 -24.94 -5.62 5.30
CA ALA A 373 -23.93 -6.05 6.26
C ALA A 373 -22.60 -6.30 5.51
N VAL A 374 -21.50 -5.83 6.09
CA VAL A 374 -20.15 -5.98 5.49
C VAL A 374 -19.23 -6.65 6.50
N ASN A 375 -18.57 -7.72 6.06
CA ASN A 375 -17.53 -8.37 6.85
C ASN A 375 -16.14 -7.81 6.47
N LEU A 376 -15.57 -7.03 7.37
CA LEU A 376 -14.21 -6.52 7.33
C LEU A 376 -13.39 -7.02 8.54
N ALA A 377 -13.64 -8.23 9.03
CA ALA A 377 -12.90 -8.81 10.15
C ALA A 377 -11.37 -8.89 9.92
N GLY A 378 -10.94 -8.88 8.65
CA GLY A 378 -9.54 -8.84 8.24
C GLY A 378 -9.04 -7.46 7.81
N ASP A 379 -9.72 -6.36 8.12
CA ASP A 379 -9.32 -5.00 7.71
C ASP A 379 -7.95 -4.62 8.30
N PRO A 380 -6.95 -4.27 7.47
CA PRO A 380 -5.67 -3.75 7.95
C PRO A 380 -5.74 -2.28 8.43
N GLY A 381 -6.91 -1.63 8.32
CA GLY A 381 -7.19 -0.27 8.73
C GLY A 381 -7.91 0.60 7.70
N PRO A 382 -7.56 0.58 6.40
CA PRO A 382 -8.14 1.51 5.44
C PRO A 382 -9.47 1.07 4.81
N TRP A 383 -9.89 -0.18 4.96
CA TRP A 383 -11.09 -0.69 4.27
C TRP A 383 -12.40 -0.13 4.85
N LEU A 384 -12.44 0.15 6.15
CA LEU A 384 -13.63 0.71 6.80
C LEU A 384 -14.10 2.00 6.12
N LEU A 385 -13.19 2.97 5.91
CA LEU A 385 -13.52 4.20 5.22
C LEU A 385 -14.00 3.92 3.78
N ARG A 386 -13.35 2.98 3.09
CA ARG A 386 -13.71 2.61 1.71
C ARG A 386 -15.10 1.97 1.63
N ALA A 387 -15.44 1.10 2.57
CA ALA A 387 -16.77 0.50 2.66
C ALA A 387 -17.85 1.56 2.95
N LEU A 388 -17.59 2.49 3.86
CA LEU A 388 -18.50 3.62 4.14
C LEU A 388 -18.72 4.51 2.90
N MET A 389 -17.69 4.72 2.06
CA MET A 389 -17.83 5.44 0.80
C MET A 389 -18.52 4.62 -0.29
N ALA A 390 -18.18 3.32 -0.41
CA ALA A 390 -18.62 2.46 -1.50
C ALA A 390 -20.10 2.04 -1.40
N VAL A 391 -20.62 1.90 -0.17
CA VAL A 391 -21.99 1.44 0.06
C VAL A 391 -22.94 2.63 0.14
N ASN A 392 -24.04 2.56 -0.62
CA ASN A 392 -25.17 3.49 -0.53
C ASN A 392 -26.40 2.69 -0.07
N THR A 393 -26.86 2.91 1.16
CA THR A 393 -27.96 2.19 1.78
C THR A 393 -28.56 3.01 2.92
N ASP A 394 -29.77 2.71 3.33
CA ASP A 394 -30.41 3.39 4.47
C ASP A 394 -29.72 3.00 5.79
N ARG A 395 -29.33 1.73 5.93
CA ARG A 395 -28.65 1.20 7.11
C ARG A 395 -27.52 0.24 6.73
N LEU A 396 -26.40 0.38 7.43
CA LEU A 396 -25.19 -0.39 7.18
C LEU A 396 -24.60 -0.86 8.53
N ALA A 397 -24.27 -2.14 8.64
CA ALA A 397 -23.47 -2.67 9.73
C ALA A 397 -22.15 -3.25 9.18
N ILE A 398 -21.04 -2.78 9.69
CA ILE A 398 -19.69 -3.22 9.27
C ILE A 398 -19.00 -3.88 10.45
N LEU A 399 -18.65 -5.16 10.32
CA LEU A 399 -17.82 -5.89 11.27
C LEU A 399 -16.35 -5.57 11.00
N VAL A 400 -15.62 -5.14 12.02
CA VAL A 400 -14.19 -4.84 11.98
C VAL A 400 -13.47 -5.47 13.18
N PRO A 401 -12.13 -5.63 13.18
CA PRO A 401 -11.39 -6.01 14.37
C PRO A 401 -11.59 -5.00 15.51
N ASN A 402 -11.67 -5.46 16.76
CA ASN A 402 -11.89 -4.56 17.91
C ASN A 402 -10.72 -3.59 18.16
N ASN A 403 -9.52 -3.92 17.66
CA ASN A 403 -8.32 -3.06 17.68
C ASN A 403 -8.16 -2.22 16.40
N HIS A 404 -9.22 -2.05 15.61
CA HIS A 404 -9.18 -1.26 14.38
C HIS A 404 -8.67 0.17 14.65
N PRO A 405 -7.74 0.72 13.82
CA PRO A 405 -7.12 2.04 14.03
C PRO A 405 -8.14 3.17 14.21
N ASP A 406 -9.21 3.19 13.41
CA ASP A 406 -10.26 4.19 13.51
C ASP A 406 -11.08 4.12 14.80
N LEU A 407 -10.97 3.02 15.55
CA LEU A 407 -11.66 2.84 16.83
C LEU A 407 -10.72 2.93 18.04
N ALA A 408 -9.41 3.07 17.81
CA ALA A 408 -8.37 2.99 18.83
C ALA A 408 -8.41 4.14 19.84
N SER A 409 -8.80 5.35 19.42
CA SER A 409 -8.87 6.55 20.24
C SER A 409 -10.13 7.38 19.97
N GLN A 410 -10.50 8.23 20.92
CA GLN A 410 -11.59 9.19 20.73
C GLN A 410 -11.31 10.13 19.54
N ALA A 411 -10.05 10.54 19.34
CA ALA A 411 -9.64 11.39 18.23
C ALA A 411 -9.85 10.69 16.87
N SER A 412 -9.45 9.41 16.75
CA SER A 412 -9.63 8.62 15.52
C SER A 412 -11.12 8.41 15.21
N GLN A 413 -11.93 8.08 16.25
CA GLN A 413 -13.38 7.92 16.12
C GLN A 413 -14.04 9.22 15.66
N HIS A 414 -13.64 10.35 16.25
CA HIS A 414 -14.15 11.67 15.88
C HIS A 414 -13.76 12.03 14.44
N ALA A 415 -12.53 11.78 14.05
CA ALA A 415 -12.04 12.04 12.69
C ALA A 415 -12.82 11.25 11.63
N LEU A 416 -13.07 9.94 11.87
CA LEU A 416 -13.89 9.12 10.97
C LEU A 416 -15.33 9.62 10.92
N THR A 417 -15.94 9.88 12.08
CA THR A 417 -17.33 10.32 12.19
C THR A 417 -17.53 11.66 11.47
N THR A 418 -16.64 12.62 11.69
CA THR A 418 -16.69 13.93 11.02
C THR A 418 -16.54 13.81 9.51
N LEU A 419 -15.59 12.97 9.03
CA LEU A 419 -15.34 12.77 7.60
C LEU A 419 -16.57 12.21 6.88
N ILE A 420 -17.31 11.31 7.52
CA ILE A 420 -18.46 10.61 6.93
C ILE A 420 -19.81 11.25 7.28
N ALA A 421 -19.83 12.21 8.19
CA ALA A 421 -21.07 12.88 8.66
C ALA A 421 -22.00 13.38 7.53
N PRO A 422 -21.51 13.89 6.38
CA PRO A 422 -22.41 14.29 5.30
C PRO A 422 -23.22 13.13 4.70
N LYS A 423 -22.75 11.88 4.84
CA LYS A 423 -23.38 10.68 4.26
C LYS A 423 -24.06 9.80 5.31
N TYR A 424 -23.37 9.57 6.44
CA TYR A 424 -23.83 8.66 7.50
C TYR A 424 -23.67 9.22 8.88
N SER A 425 -24.66 8.99 9.75
CA SER A 425 -24.52 9.04 11.21
C SER A 425 -23.97 7.70 11.70
N LEU A 426 -22.86 7.73 12.43
CA LEU A 426 -22.16 6.52 12.90
C LEU A 426 -22.46 6.23 14.36
N ARG A 427 -22.63 4.94 14.69
CA ARG A 427 -22.62 4.39 16.04
C ARG A 427 -21.57 3.29 16.13
N LEU A 428 -20.60 3.46 17.02
CA LEU A 428 -19.47 2.56 17.19
C LEU A 428 -19.73 1.62 18.37
N ARG A 429 -19.75 0.30 18.13
CA ARG A 429 -19.93 -0.73 19.14
C ARG A 429 -18.68 -1.56 19.28
N ARG A 430 -17.85 -1.23 20.26
CA ARG A 430 -16.66 -2.02 20.58
C ARG A 430 -17.02 -3.29 21.33
N SER A 431 -16.16 -4.32 21.21
CA SER A 431 -16.34 -5.63 21.86
C SER A 431 -17.71 -6.25 21.59
N THR A 432 -18.23 -6.07 20.39
CA THR A 432 -19.54 -6.51 19.92
C THR A 432 -19.41 -7.10 18.53
N PRO A 433 -19.97 -8.27 18.22
CA PRO A 433 -20.70 -9.20 19.12
C PRO A 433 -19.79 -10.00 20.07
N ALA A 434 -18.48 -10.00 19.86
CA ALA A 434 -17.49 -10.65 20.69
C ALA A 434 -16.31 -9.72 20.98
N SER A 435 -15.48 -10.05 21.97
CA SER A 435 -14.34 -9.22 22.39
C SER A 435 -13.31 -8.95 21.31
N SER A 436 -13.18 -9.84 20.30
CA SER A 436 -12.27 -9.69 19.15
C SER A 436 -12.78 -8.74 18.07
N TYR A 437 -14.06 -8.35 18.11
CA TYR A 437 -14.71 -7.57 17.07
C TYR A 437 -15.35 -6.28 17.59
N ALA A 438 -15.53 -5.36 16.65
CA ALA A 438 -16.38 -4.20 16.80
C ALA A 438 -17.34 -4.10 15.61
N VAL A 439 -18.49 -3.45 15.80
CA VAL A 439 -19.44 -3.15 14.72
C VAL A 439 -19.58 -1.64 14.59
N VAL A 440 -19.44 -1.16 13.35
CA VAL A 440 -19.77 0.20 12.96
C VAL A 440 -21.15 0.19 12.31
N GLU A 441 -22.15 0.74 13.00
CA GLU A 441 -23.46 0.98 12.45
C GLU A 441 -23.49 2.35 11.78
N ALA A 442 -24.00 2.42 10.57
CA ALA A 442 -24.14 3.66 9.82
C ALA A 442 -25.59 3.80 9.33
N THR A 443 -26.19 4.95 9.62
CA THR A 443 -27.54 5.31 9.18
C THR A 443 -27.45 6.47 8.21
N ALA A 444 -28.08 6.36 7.05
CA ALA A 444 -28.03 7.38 6.01
C ALA A 444 -28.56 8.71 6.53
N VAL A 445 -27.87 9.78 6.22
CA VAL A 445 -28.30 11.16 6.46
C VAL A 445 -28.91 11.69 5.17
N ASN A 446 -30.09 12.30 5.29
CA ASN A 446 -30.71 13.02 4.18
C ASN A 446 -30.41 14.52 4.36
N PRO A 447 -29.44 15.09 3.64
CA PRO A 447 -29.08 16.48 3.84
C PRO A 447 -30.21 17.39 3.31
N GLU A 448 -30.88 18.06 4.22
CA GLU A 448 -31.75 19.18 3.88
C GLU A 448 -30.87 20.36 3.47
N HIS A 449 -30.92 20.82 2.27
CA HIS A 449 -30.33 22.03 1.66
C HIS A 449 -29.06 22.64 2.32
N GLY A 450 -27.99 22.77 1.59
CA GLY A 450 -26.78 23.50 2.04
C GLY A 450 -25.46 22.91 1.53
N ALA A 451 -24.34 23.34 2.11
CA ALA A 451 -22.99 22.88 1.80
C ALA A 451 -22.84 21.34 1.94
N MET A 452 -23.50 20.75 2.93
CA MET A 452 -23.56 19.29 3.09
C MET A 452 -24.08 18.53 1.87
N THR A 453 -24.82 19.19 0.94
CA THR A 453 -25.34 18.53 -0.27
C THR A 453 -24.22 18.21 -1.26
N VAL A 454 -23.21 19.07 -1.40
CA VAL A 454 -22.09 18.84 -2.33
C VAL A 454 -21.15 17.75 -1.79
N THR A 455 -20.82 17.80 -0.50
CA THR A 455 -19.99 16.78 0.15
C THR A 455 -20.72 15.44 0.26
N HIS A 456 -22.01 15.44 0.50
CA HIS A 456 -22.87 14.24 0.43
C HIS A 456 -22.80 13.58 -0.95
N ASP A 457 -22.97 14.36 -2.02
CA ASP A 457 -22.90 13.84 -3.38
C ASP A 457 -21.54 13.23 -3.70
N LEU A 458 -20.44 13.88 -3.25
CA LEU A 458 -19.09 13.35 -3.41
C LEU A 458 -18.93 12.00 -2.73
N LEU A 459 -19.39 11.87 -1.49
CA LEU A 459 -19.32 10.63 -0.73
C LEU A 459 -20.22 9.53 -1.28
N CYS A 460 -21.43 9.87 -1.73
CA CYS A 460 -22.36 8.89 -2.34
C CYS A 460 -21.95 8.43 -3.73
N ARG A 461 -21.18 9.24 -4.45
CA ARG A 461 -20.69 8.95 -5.80
C ARG A 461 -19.17 8.78 -5.82
N ALA A 462 -18.61 8.17 -4.78
CA ALA A 462 -17.16 8.01 -4.57
C ALA A 462 -16.44 7.24 -5.69
N HIS A 463 -17.15 6.46 -6.50
CA HIS A 463 -16.63 5.77 -7.70
C HIS A 463 -16.61 6.65 -8.96
N GLY A 464 -17.22 7.82 -8.93
CA GLY A 464 -17.14 8.79 -10.01
C GLY A 464 -15.87 9.63 -9.93
N LYS A 465 -15.41 10.19 -11.06
CA LYS A 465 -14.34 11.19 -11.06
C LYS A 465 -14.74 12.38 -10.18
N ALA A 466 -13.93 12.71 -9.17
CA ALA A 466 -14.25 13.71 -8.17
C ALA A 466 -14.63 15.08 -8.77
N GLY A 467 -13.86 15.56 -9.75
CA GLY A 467 -14.17 16.83 -10.44
C GLY A 467 -15.50 16.83 -11.22
N ASN A 468 -15.93 15.69 -11.74
CA ASN A 468 -17.23 15.59 -12.40
C ASN A 468 -18.36 15.59 -11.38
N VAL A 469 -18.21 14.79 -10.31
CA VAL A 469 -19.21 14.71 -9.23
C VAL A 469 -19.38 16.07 -8.56
N TRP A 470 -18.26 16.72 -8.19
CA TRP A 470 -18.27 18.04 -7.58
C TRP A 470 -18.96 19.09 -8.47
N ARG A 471 -18.58 19.15 -9.76
CA ARG A 471 -19.22 20.07 -10.72
C ARG A 471 -20.74 19.87 -10.81
N GLU A 472 -21.19 18.62 -10.93
CA GLU A 472 -22.62 18.32 -11.03
C GLU A 472 -23.38 18.64 -9.73
N ALA A 473 -22.75 18.40 -8.58
CA ALA A 473 -23.29 18.74 -7.28
C ALA A 473 -23.43 20.26 -7.11
N LEU A 474 -22.42 21.06 -7.50
CA LEU A 474 -22.49 22.52 -7.46
C LEU A 474 -23.61 23.08 -8.37
N ILE A 475 -23.74 22.55 -9.58
CA ILE A 475 -24.80 23.00 -10.51
C ILE A 475 -26.19 22.71 -9.91
N ARG A 476 -26.39 21.52 -9.33
CA ARG A 476 -27.67 21.19 -8.67
C ARG A 476 -27.94 22.05 -7.45
N HIS A 477 -26.93 22.27 -6.63
CA HIS A 477 -27.04 23.09 -5.43
C HIS A 477 -27.38 24.54 -5.77
N SER A 478 -26.73 25.15 -6.77
CA SER A 478 -27.00 26.50 -7.22
C SER A 478 -28.41 26.68 -7.79
N ALA A 479 -28.91 25.68 -8.53
CA ALA A 479 -30.28 25.70 -9.07
C ALA A 479 -31.33 25.74 -7.95
N GLY A 480 -31.14 24.96 -6.88
CA GLY A 480 -32.07 24.90 -5.74
C GLY A 480 -32.04 26.14 -4.85
N ARG A 481 -30.90 26.81 -4.72
CA ARG A 481 -30.72 27.92 -3.79
C ARG A 481 -30.83 29.30 -4.41
N LEU A 482 -30.27 29.48 -5.61
CA LEU A 482 -30.14 30.80 -6.26
C LEU A 482 -31.20 31.05 -7.35
N GLY A 483 -32.03 30.04 -7.66
CA GLY A 483 -33.01 30.12 -8.77
C GLY A 483 -32.35 30.21 -10.16
N ASN A 484 -31.04 30.39 -10.25
CA ASN A 484 -30.27 30.42 -11.48
C ASN A 484 -29.09 29.46 -11.40
N PRO A 485 -29.13 28.29 -12.09
CA PRO A 485 -28.09 27.28 -12.00
C PRO A 485 -26.78 27.77 -12.62
N LEU A 486 -25.65 27.47 -11.98
CA LEU A 486 -24.34 27.68 -12.56
C LEU A 486 -24.22 26.94 -13.90
N THR A 487 -23.60 27.59 -14.87
CA THR A 487 -23.16 26.89 -16.09
C THR A 487 -22.01 25.92 -15.77
N ARG A 488 -21.79 24.95 -16.64
CA ARG A 488 -20.64 24.02 -16.51
C ARG A 488 -19.29 24.76 -16.47
N LYS A 489 -19.18 25.89 -17.18
CA LYS A 489 -17.96 26.70 -17.24
C LYS A 489 -17.70 27.44 -15.92
N GLU A 490 -18.73 28.02 -15.33
CA GLU A 490 -18.66 28.71 -14.04
C GLU A 490 -18.33 27.73 -12.91
N ALA A 491 -19.02 26.59 -12.86
CA ALA A 491 -18.72 25.55 -11.88
C ALA A 491 -17.26 25.05 -11.98
N ARG A 492 -16.73 24.84 -13.20
CA ARG A 492 -15.32 24.49 -13.40
C ARG A 492 -14.36 25.57 -12.93
N ARG A 493 -14.69 26.85 -13.22
CA ARG A 493 -13.85 27.98 -12.77
C ARG A 493 -13.81 28.06 -11.24
N LEU A 494 -14.95 27.89 -10.60
CA LEU A 494 -15.04 27.88 -9.15
C LEU A 494 -14.21 26.74 -8.53
N ILE A 495 -14.37 25.51 -9.03
CA ILE A 495 -13.57 24.36 -8.57
C ILE A 495 -12.08 24.61 -8.77
N ALA A 496 -11.68 25.12 -9.96
CA ALA A 496 -10.28 25.38 -10.26
C ALA A 496 -9.65 26.46 -9.37
N GLY A 497 -10.45 27.42 -8.90
CA GLY A 497 -10.02 28.44 -7.94
C GLY A 497 -10.02 28.00 -6.49
N THR A 498 -10.67 26.86 -6.17
CA THR A 498 -10.81 26.37 -4.80
C THR A 498 -9.89 25.17 -4.53
N VAL A 499 -9.73 24.26 -5.53
CA VAL A 499 -8.97 23.03 -5.35
C VAL A 499 -7.46 23.31 -5.25
N THR A 500 -6.84 22.82 -4.20
CA THR A 500 -5.38 22.92 -4.00
C THR A 500 -4.62 22.03 -4.99
N ARG A 501 -5.17 20.84 -5.33
CA ARG A 501 -4.53 19.88 -6.22
C ARG A 501 -5.45 19.45 -7.36
N GLN A 502 -5.16 19.97 -8.54
CA GLN A 502 -5.92 19.64 -9.76
C GLN A 502 -5.92 18.14 -10.08
N THR A 503 -4.86 17.40 -9.72
CA THR A 503 -4.70 15.98 -9.97
C THR A 503 -5.77 15.13 -9.27
N TRP A 504 -6.27 15.56 -8.11
CA TRP A 504 -7.32 14.84 -7.39
C TRP A 504 -8.66 14.83 -8.12
N LEU A 505 -8.91 15.83 -8.97
CA LEU A 505 -10.18 15.95 -9.72
C LEU A 505 -10.37 14.83 -10.75
N ASP A 506 -9.29 14.25 -11.26
CA ASP A 506 -9.32 13.16 -12.24
C ASP A 506 -9.43 11.78 -11.60
N ALA A 507 -9.27 11.68 -10.29
CA ALA A 507 -9.40 10.45 -9.53
C ALA A 507 -10.84 10.16 -9.10
N ARG A 508 -11.13 8.90 -8.77
CA ARG A 508 -12.30 8.53 -7.97
C ARG A 508 -12.00 8.89 -6.50
N LEU A 509 -13.00 9.37 -5.76
CA LEU A 509 -12.81 9.71 -4.34
C LEU A 509 -12.29 8.51 -3.52
N ILE A 510 -12.74 7.31 -3.85
CA ILE A 510 -12.36 6.06 -3.18
C ILE A 510 -10.88 5.68 -3.38
N ASP A 511 -10.24 6.18 -4.45
CA ASP A 511 -8.82 5.95 -4.78
C ASP A 511 -7.88 6.99 -4.16
N LEU A 512 -8.43 8.03 -3.52
CA LEU A 512 -7.64 9.05 -2.85
C LEU A 512 -7.21 8.61 -1.45
N PRO A 513 -5.99 8.93 -0.99
CA PRO A 513 -5.62 8.77 0.41
C PRO A 513 -6.54 9.60 1.32
N ARG A 514 -6.69 9.18 2.57
CA ARG A 514 -7.60 9.82 3.55
C ARG A 514 -7.39 11.33 3.69
N HIS A 515 -6.14 11.79 3.72
CA HIS A 515 -5.84 13.22 3.81
C HIS A 515 -6.36 14.00 2.59
N ALA A 516 -6.23 13.42 1.39
CA ALA A 516 -6.74 14.01 0.16
C ALA A 516 -8.27 14.01 0.11
N VAL A 517 -8.92 12.94 0.58
CA VAL A 517 -10.39 12.90 0.75
C VAL A 517 -10.85 14.03 1.67
N ARG A 518 -10.20 14.18 2.83
CA ARG A 518 -10.52 15.24 3.81
C ARG A 518 -10.35 16.62 3.22
N ALA A 519 -9.23 16.89 2.56
CA ALA A 519 -8.95 18.18 1.93
C ALA A 519 -9.97 18.49 0.83
N LEU A 520 -10.27 17.53 -0.05
CA LEU A 520 -11.20 17.72 -1.16
C LEU A 520 -12.63 17.98 -0.67
N LEU A 521 -13.09 17.30 0.39
CA LEU A 521 -14.40 17.57 0.98
C LEU A 521 -14.46 18.96 1.63
N SER A 522 -13.40 19.39 2.34
CA SER A 522 -13.30 20.73 2.90
C SER A 522 -13.29 21.84 1.83
N GLU A 523 -12.58 21.62 0.73
CA GLU A 523 -12.53 22.53 -0.40
C GLU A 523 -13.88 22.60 -1.13
N ALA A 524 -14.57 21.46 -1.24
CA ALA A 524 -15.93 21.42 -1.81
C ALA A 524 -16.91 22.23 -0.96
N ASP A 525 -16.80 22.16 0.34
CA ASP A 525 -17.59 22.95 1.30
C ASP A 525 -17.30 24.45 1.16
N ALA A 526 -16.02 24.82 1.09
CA ALA A 526 -15.59 26.20 0.87
C ALA A 526 -16.13 26.78 -0.45
N SER A 527 -16.19 25.96 -1.52
CA SER A 527 -16.74 26.38 -2.81
C SER A 527 -18.23 26.72 -2.75
N VAL A 528 -18.99 26.10 -1.87
CA VAL A 528 -20.40 26.43 -1.63
C VAL A 528 -20.54 27.74 -0.88
N GLY A 529 -19.66 28.01 0.10
CA GLY A 529 -19.59 29.29 0.79
C GLY A 529 -19.32 30.46 -0.13
N ALA A 530 -18.52 30.27 -1.18
CA ALA A 530 -18.22 31.28 -2.20
C ALA A 530 -19.41 31.58 -3.14
N LEU A 531 -20.51 30.80 -3.11
CA LEU A 531 -21.74 31.04 -3.83
C LEU A 531 -22.77 31.84 -3.01
N ALA A 532 -22.53 32.04 -1.72
CA ALA A 532 -23.38 32.79 -0.81
C ALA A 532 -23.01 34.27 -0.81
#